data_8eca840d3afc03b6bee109516ceeddd9
#
_entry.id   8eca840d3afc03b6bee109516ceeddd9
#
_cell.length_a   1.000
_cell.length_b   1.000
_cell.length_c   1.000
_cell.angle_alpha   90.00
_cell.angle_beta   90.00
_cell.angle_gamma   90.00
#
_symmetry.space_group_name_H-M   'P 1'
#
loop_
_entity.id
_entity.type
_entity.pdbx_description
1 polymer ?
#
loop_
_entity_poly.entity_id
_entity_poly.type
_entity_poly.pdbx_seq_one_letter_code
_entity_poly.pdbx_strand_id
1 'polypeptide(L)'
;MEENAMTTAYPLYDPQMEHESCGVGAVIDLRAQATHRTVSDALTIVERLAHRAGSDATGTTGDGVGILTRLPHALFARWAAEAGVVLGGTGDYAVGMFFLPDDGIAAENICRIFDSLAAAEGMRTLFWRDVPCHPELLGAAARRSMPRIXXXXPHPPVLPRPAGGRRPRGSVRPPPLHPPPPV
;
A
#
# COMPACT_ATOMS: atom_id res chain seq x y z
N MET A 1 42.27 -14.21 -33.34
CA MET A 1 41.45 -13.06 -33.81
C MET A 1 40.37 -12.82 -32.79
N GLU A 2 40.61 -11.88 -31.89
CA GLU A 2 39.60 -11.48 -30.92
C GLU A 2 38.60 -10.57 -31.61
N GLU A 3 37.39 -11.06 -31.72
CA GLU A 3 36.27 -10.29 -32.22
C GLU A 3 35.93 -9.20 -31.21
N ASN A 4 36.37 -7.99 -31.53
CA ASN A 4 36.13 -6.82 -30.70
C ASN A 4 34.63 -6.48 -30.82
N ALA A 5 33.82 -7.04 -29.90
CA ALA A 5 32.40 -6.68 -29.81
C ALA A 5 32.32 -5.20 -29.42
N MET A 6 32.15 -4.34 -30.42
CA MET A 6 31.84 -2.94 -30.21
C MET A 6 30.53 -2.88 -29.44
N THR A 7 30.65 -2.65 -28.16
CA THR A 7 29.47 -2.37 -27.30
C THR A 7 28.87 -1.06 -27.82
N THR A 8 27.77 -1.15 -28.53
CA THR A 8 27.04 0.02 -28.99
C THR A 8 26.43 0.69 -27.75
N ALA A 9 27.13 1.65 -27.19
CA ALA A 9 26.61 2.41 -26.07
C ALA A 9 25.52 3.37 -26.57
N TYR A 10 24.30 3.11 -26.23
CA TYR A 10 23.20 4.02 -26.49
C TYR A 10 23.24 5.12 -25.42
N PRO A 11 23.44 6.39 -25.79
CA PRO A 11 23.63 7.44 -24.79
C PRO A 11 22.43 7.68 -23.86
N LEU A 12 21.22 7.29 -24.28
CA LEU A 12 20.00 7.52 -23.52
C LEU A 12 19.24 6.21 -23.21
N TYR A 13 19.80 5.06 -23.55
CA TYR A 13 19.15 3.77 -23.38
C TYR A 13 20.19 2.70 -23.07
N ASP A 14 20.05 2.06 -21.94
CA ASP A 14 20.91 0.94 -21.56
C ASP A 14 20.05 -0.34 -21.51
N PRO A 15 20.27 -1.29 -22.44
CA PRO A 15 19.46 -2.50 -22.45
C PRO A 15 19.70 -3.42 -21.25
N GLN A 16 20.74 -3.18 -20.45
CA GLN A 16 20.98 -3.95 -19.22
C GLN A 16 20.13 -3.45 -18.06
N MET A 17 19.62 -2.24 -18.14
CA MET A 17 18.71 -1.71 -17.11
C MET A 17 17.29 -2.19 -17.38
N GLU A 18 16.62 -2.58 -16.32
CA GLU A 18 15.20 -2.96 -16.40
C GLU A 18 14.37 -1.75 -16.80
N HIS A 19 13.56 -1.92 -17.83
CA HIS A 19 12.71 -0.85 -18.37
C HIS A 19 11.25 -1.12 -17.97
N GLU A 20 10.76 -0.34 -17.05
CA GLU A 20 9.36 -0.43 -16.62
C GLU A 20 8.58 0.78 -17.13
N SER A 21 7.35 0.54 -17.53
CA SER A 21 6.44 1.60 -17.98
C SER A 21 5.24 1.63 -17.05
N CYS A 22 5.27 2.55 -16.09
CA CYS A 22 4.18 2.71 -15.14
C CYS A 22 3.25 3.84 -15.56
N GLY A 23 1.96 3.65 -15.35
CA GLY A 23 0.97 4.72 -15.44
C GLY A 23 0.61 5.16 -14.02
N VAL A 24 0.73 6.44 -13.75
CA VAL A 24 0.44 7.00 -12.42
C VAL A 24 -0.54 8.16 -12.55
N GLY A 25 -1.47 8.24 -11.65
CA GLY A 25 -2.38 9.37 -11.56
C GLY A 25 -2.66 9.71 -10.10
N ALA A 26 -3.17 10.89 -9.85
CA ALA A 26 -3.50 11.33 -8.50
C ALA A 26 -4.78 12.14 -8.48
N VAL A 27 -5.53 12.02 -7.41
CA VAL A 27 -6.70 12.83 -7.14
C VAL A 27 -6.63 13.35 -5.71
N ILE A 28 -6.87 14.63 -5.52
CA ILE A 28 -6.71 15.29 -4.22
C ILE A 28 -7.94 16.13 -3.94
N ASP A 29 -8.53 15.94 -2.76
CA ASP A 29 -9.57 16.85 -2.28
C ASP A 29 -8.91 18.01 -1.54
N LEU A 30 -9.08 19.23 -2.07
CA LEU A 30 -8.45 20.42 -1.51
C LEU A 30 -9.02 20.82 -0.13
N ARG A 31 -10.18 20.30 0.23
CA ARG A 31 -10.80 20.53 1.55
C ARG A 31 -10.41 19.45 2.54
N ALA A 32 -9.58 18.48 2.12
CA ALA A 32 -9.14 17.35 2.93
C ALA A 32 -10.30 16.50 3.47
N GLN A 33 -11.41 16.44 2.73
CA GLN A 33 -12.57 15.64 3.12
C GLN A 33 -12.40 14.21 2.61
N ALA A 34 -12.53 13.25 3.51
CA ALA A 34 -12.48 11.83 3.15
C ALA A 34 -13.84 11.42 2.60
N THR A 35 -13.92 11.24 1.28
CA THR A 35 -15.18 10.86 0.63
C THR A 35 -14.97 9.62 -0.24
N HIS A 36 -16.04 8.85 -0.41
CA HIS A 36 -16.04 7.70 -1.32
C HIS A 36 -15.80 8.16 -2.77
N ARG A 37 -16.25 9.36 -3.11
CA ARG A 37 -16.05 9.91 -4.45
C ARG A 37 -14.57 9.97 -4.81
N THR A 38 -13.71 10.41 -3.89
CA THR A 38 -12.26 10.47 -4.14
C THR A 38 -11.70 9.06 -4.46
N VAL A 39 -12.19 8.03 -3.77
CA VAL A 39 -11.80 6.64 -4.04
C VAL A 39 -12.30 6.22 -5.43
N SER A 40 -13.55 6.53 -5.77
CA SER A 40 -14.12 6.19 -7.08
C SER A 40 -13.36 6.88 -8.21
N ASP A 41 -12.99 8.14 -8.01
CA ASP A 41 -12.20 8.88 -9.00
C ASP A 41 -10.81 8.24 -9.18
N ALA A 42 -10.17 7.78 -8.10
CA ALA A 42 -8.89 7.08 -8.17
C ALA A 42 -9.02 5.75 -8.92
N LEU A 43 -10.08 4.98 -8.66
CA LEU A 43 -10.34 3.74 -9.40
C LEU A 43 -10.58 4.03 -10.88
N THR A 44 -11.29 5.10 -11.21
CA THR A 44 -11.50 5.52 -12.61
C THR A 44 -10.17 5.83 -13.30
N ILE A 45 -9.23 6.47 -12.59
CA ILE A 45 -7.88 6.71 -13.13
C ILE A 45 -7.23 5.36 -13.51
N VAL A 46 -7.28 4.39 -12.59
CA VAL A 46 -6.70 3.06 -12.82
C VAL A 46 -7.33 2.41 -14.06
N GLU A 47 -8.65 2.44 -14.17
CA GLU A 47 -9.36 1.87 -15.33
C GLU A 47 -8.92 2.54 -16.63
N ARG A 48 -8.78 3.86 -16.64
CA ARG A 48 -8.37 4.61 -17.83
C ARG A 48 -6.91 4.38 -18.20
N LEU A 49 -6.09 3.88 -17.29
CA LEU A 49 -4.71 3.53 -17.56
C LEU A 49 -4.55 2.10 -18.09
N ALA A 50 -5.63 1.36 -18.30
CA ALA A 50 -5.59 -0.03 -18.77
C ALA A 50 -4.82 -0.19 -20.11
N HIS A 51 -4.85 0.84 -20.96
CA HIS A 51 -4.11 0.82 -22.23
C HIS A 51 -2.58 0.82 -22.05
N ARG A 52 -2.10 1.07 -20.84
CA ARG A 52 -0.67 1.04 -20.49
C ARG A 52 -0.26 -0.25 -19.77
N ALA A 53 -1.22 -1.13 -19.49
CA ALA A 53 -0.97 -2.37 -18.77
C ALA A 53 -0.52 -3.47 -19.73
N GLY A 54 0.49 -4.22 -19.32
CA GLY A 54 0.88 -5.43 -20.04
C GLY A 54 0.01 -6.60 -19.63
N SER A 55 -0.12 -7.56 -20.52
CA SER A 55 -0.81 -8.81 -20.22
C SER A 55 -0.10 -9.99 -20.87
N ASP A 56 -0.32 -11.18 -20.33
CA ASP A 56 0.24 -12.40 -20.89
C ASP A 56 -0.43 -12.73 -22.25
N ALA A 57 0.09 -13.72 -22.92
CA ALA A 57 -0.42 -14.14 -24.24
C ALA A 57 -1.87 -14.60 -24.21
N THR A 58 -2.39 -14.97 -23.03
CA THR A 58 -3.79 -15.39 -22.88
C THR A 58 -4.72 -14.24 -22.53
N GLY A 59 -4.18 -13.08 -22.17
CA GLY A 59 -4.95 -11.92 -21.72
C GLY A 59 -5.60 -12.10 -20.34
N THR A 60 -5.24 -13.16 -19.63
CA THR A 60 -5.87 -13.47 -18.33
C THR A 60 -5.00 -13.14 -17.12
N THR A 61 -3.72 -12.79 -17.34
CA THR A 61 -2.80 -12.36 -16.29
C THR A 61 -2.12 -11.09 -16.76
N GLY A 62 -2.22 -10.04 -15.99
CA GLY A 62 -1.64 -8.74 -16.35
C GLY A 62 -0.75 -8.17 -15.27
N ASP A 63 -0.27 -6.98 -15.51
CA ASP A 63 0.53 -6.22 -14.56
C ASP A 63 -0.31 -5.89 -13.32
N GLY A 64 0.37 -5.72 -12.21
CA GLY A 64 -0.28 -5.34 -10.98
C GLY A 64 -0.85 -3.93 -11.05
N VAL A 65 -1.91 -3.69 -10.30
CA VAL A 65 -2.58 -2.39 -10.24
C VAL A 65 -3.03 -2.13 -8.80
N GLY A 66 -3.06 -0.86 -8.42
CA GLY A 66 -3.51 -0.52 -7.08
C GLY A 66 -3.74 0.96 -6.89
N ILE A 67 -4.35 1.29 -5.79
CA ILE A 67 -4.51 2.68 -5.36
C ILE A 67 -3.92 2.83 -3.96
N LEU A 68 -3.31 3.97 -3.70
CA LEU A 68 -2.81 4.34 -2.39
C LEU A 68 -3.76 5.35 -1.78
N THR A 69 -4.29 5.05 -0.60
CA THR A 69 -5.23 5.94 0.09
C THR A 69 -4.78 6.17 1.52
N ARG A 70 -5.34 7.20 2.13
CA ARG A 70 -5.25 7.35 3.59
C ARG A 70 -5.92 6.14 4.25
N LEU A 71 -5.38 5.69 5.39
CA LEU A 71 -5.98 4.57 6.12
C LEU A 71 -7.45 4.86 6.46
N PRO A 72 -8.39 4.03 6.01
CA PRO A 72 -9.82 4.23 6.30
C PRO A 72 -10.13 3.75 7.74
N HIS A 73 -9.91 4.63 8.71
CA HIS A 73 -10.00 4.30 10.13
C HIS A 73 -11.34 3.62 10.50
N ALA A 74 -12.46 4.11 9.98
CA ALA A 74 -13.77 3.53 10.29
C ALA A 74 -13.86 2.04 9.88
N LEU A 75 -13.24 1.67 8.76
CA LEU A 75 -13.21 0.28 8.31
C LEU A 75 -12.37 -0.58 9.25
N PHE A 76 -11.17 -0.11 9.60
CA PHE A 76 -10.28 -0.85 10.50
C PHE A 76 -10.85 -0.96 11.91
N ALA A 77 -11.53 0.08 12.40
CA ALA A 77 -12.19 0.05 13.70
C ALA A 77 -13.31 -1.00 13.75
N ARG A 78 -14.07 -1.14 12.64
CA ARG A 78 -15.11 -2.17 12.54
C ARG A 78 -14.48 -3.57 12.60
N TRP A 79 -13.43 -3.82 11.80
CA TRP A 79 -12.76 -5.13 11.81
C TRP A 79 -12.12 -5.45 13.16
N ALA A 80 -11.55 -4.45 13.84
CA ALA A 80 -11.00 -4.63 15.18
C ALA A 80 -12.11 -5.03 16.17
N ALA A 81 -13.26 -4.35 16.09
CA ALA A 81 -14.40 -4.68 16.94
C ALA A 81 -14.91 -6.11 16.70
N GLU A 82 -14.94 -6.54 15.42
CA GLU A 82 -15.30 -7.91 15.07
C GLU A 82 -14.30 -8.93 15.67
N ALA A 83 -13.03 -8.53 15.82
CA ALA A 83 -12.00 -9.35 16.46
C ALA A 83 -11.97 -9.18 18.00
N GLY A 84 -12.89 -8.43 18.57
CA GLY A 84 -12.93 -8.19 20.02
C GLY A 84 -11.85 -7.22 20.51
N VAL A 85 -11.31 -6.40 19.61
CA VAL A 85 -10.21 -5.46 19.91
C VAL A 85 -10.71 -4.02 19.81
N VAL A 86 -10.32 -3.19 20.77
CA VAL A 86 -10.58 -1.75 20.69
C VAL A 86 -9.37 -1.11 19.99
N LEU A 87 -9.62 -0.55 18.83
CA LEU A 87 -8.58 0.13 18.05
C LEU A 87 -8.41 1.57 18.56
N GLY A 88 -7.18 2.01 18.70
CA GLY A 88 -6.87 3.41 19.04
C GLY A 88 -7.23 4.37 17.90
N GLY A 89 -7.01 5.65 18.11
CA GLY A 89 -7.29 6.67 17.12
C GLY A 89 -6.34 6.61 15.91
N THR A 90 -6.62 7.45 14.93
CA THR A 90 -5.73 7.57 13.76
C THR A 90 -4.34 7.99 14.21
N GLY A 91 -3.34 7.20 13.85
CA GLY A 91 -1.96 7.41 14.26
C GLY A 91 -1.51 6.55 15.44
N ASP A 92 -2.44 5.89 16.13
CA ASP A 92 -2.11 5.01 17.23
C ASP A 92 -1.87 3.55 16.80
N TYR A 93 -2.01 3.27 15.52
CA TYR A 93 -1.81 1.92 14.98
C TYR A 93 -1.27 2.01 13.56
N ALA A 94 -0.71 0.92 13.10
CA ALA A 94 -0.31 0.75 11.71
C ALA A 94 -1.06 -0.43 11.10
N VAL A 95 -0.94 -0.62 9.81
CA VAL A 95 -1.53 -1.76 9.11
C VAL A 95 -0.44 -2.36 8.21
N GLY A 96 -0.22 -3.65 8.32
CA GLY A 96 0.70 -4.37 7.45
C GLY A 96 -0.05 -5.35 6.56
N MET A 97 0.35 -5.44 5.30
CA MET A 97 -0.12 -6.47 4.37
C MET A 97 1.00 -7.50 4.20
N PHE A 98 0.66 -8.75 4.34
CA PHE A 98 1.61 -9.85 4.27
C PHE A 98 1.21 -10.83 3.17
N PHE A 99 2.15 -11.15 2.33
CA PHE A 99 2.01 -12.15 1.28
C PHE A 99 2.79 -13.39 1.73
N LEU A 100 2.06 -14.36 2.21
CA LEU A 100 2.60 -15.53 2.90
C LEU A 100 2.57 -16.76 1.99
N PRO A 101 3.44 -17.76 2.25
CA PRO A 101 3.33 -19.04 1.55
C PRO A 101 1.94 -19.65 1.70
N ASP A 102 1.54 -20.46 0.72
CA ASP A 102 0.27 -21.18 0.80
C ASP A 102 0.34 -22.32 1.83
N ASP A 103 1.55 -22.77 2.19
CA ASP A 103 1.75 -23.74 3.27
C ASP A 103 1.36 -23.11 4.61
N GLY A 104 0.30 -23.63 5.22
CA GLY A 104 -0.23 -23.08 6.47
C GLY A 104 0.78 -23.09 7.62
N ILE A 105 1.62 -24.14 7.73
CA ILE A 105 2.62 -24.21 8.79
C ILE A 105 3.69 -23.13 8.60
N ALA A 106 4.16 -22.96 7.36
CA ALA A 106 5.13 -21.91 7.05
C ALA A 106 4.53 -20.51 7.30
N ALA A 107 3.30 -20.31 6.89
CA ALA A 107 2.60 -19.02 7.09
C ALA A 107 2.47 -18.68 8.58
N GLU A 108 2.06 -19.66 9.41
CA GLU A 108 1.94 -19.44 10.86
C GLU A 108 3.29 -19.15 11.51
N ASN A 109 4.35 -19.83 11.06
CA ASN A 109 5.70 -19.57 11.57
C ASN A 109 6.14 -18.15 11.25
N ILE A 110 5.88 -17.67 10.05
CA ILE A 110 6.22 -16.30 9.65
C ILE A 110 5.44 -15.28 10.51
N CYS A 111 4.16 -15.52 10.75
CA CYS A 111 3.36 -14.64 11.62
C CYS A 111 3.96 -14.61 13.05
N ARG A 112 4.33 -15.77 13.60
CA ARG A 112 4.95 -15.82 14.94
C ARG A 112 6.30 -15.10 14.99
N ILE A 113 7.11 -15.25 13.94
CA ILE A 113 8.39 -14.55 13.85
C ILE A 113 8.14 -13.04 13.83
N PHE A 114 7.19 -12.59 13.00
CA PHE A 114 6.83 -11.17 12.94
C PHE A 114 6.37 -10.65 14.30
N ASP A 115 5.48 -11.40 14.98
CA ASP A 115 4.98 -10.99 16.30
C ASP A 115 6.11 -10.85 17.31
N SER A 116 7.09 -11.77 17.25
CA SER A 116 8.26 -11.73 18.14
C SER A 116 9.14 -10.51 17.86
N LEU A 117 9.37 -10.21 16.58
CA LEU A 117 10.17 -9.05 16.17
C LEU A 117 9.44 -7.74 16.53
N ALA A 118 8.13 -7.68 16.30
CA ALA A 118 7.33 -6.52 16.67
C ALA A 118 7.40 -6.27 18.18
N ALA A 119 7.30 -7.35 18.97
CA ALA A 119 7.39 -7.25 20.44
C ALA A 119 8.77 -6.78 20.88
N ALA A 120 9.84 -7.23 20.20
CA ALA A 120 11.21 -6.78 20.50
C ALA A 120 11.38 -5.26 20.23
N GLU A 121 10.63 -4.75 19.25
CA GLU A 121 10.61 -3.31 18.94
C GLU A 121 9.58 -2.54 19.79
N GLY A 122 9.00 -3.18 20.80
CA GLY A 122 8.03 -2.55 21.70
C GLY A 122 6.63 -2.43 21.13
N MET A 123 6.38 -2.99 19.96
CA MET A 123 5.05 -2.98 19.36
C MET A 123 4.25 -4.21 19.82
N ARG A 124 2.93 -4.13 19.68
CA ARG A 124 2.05 -5.24 19.99
C ARG A 124 1.14 -5.50 18.79
N THR A 125 1.17 -6.73 18.27
CA THR A 125 0.23 -7.15 17.24
C THR A 125 -1.18 -7.22 17.88
N LEU A 126 -2.13 -6.53 17.30
CA LEU A 126 -3.50 -6.53 17.80
C LEU A 126 -4.25 -7.77 17.30
N PHE A 127 -4.20 -8.02 16.01
CA PHE A 127 -4.82 -9.22 15.43
C PHE A 127 -4.31 -9.44 14.01
N TRP A 128 -4.42 -10.67 13.56
CA TRP A 128 -4.21 -11.08 12.18
C TRP A 128 -5.58 -11.35 11.52
N ARG A 129 -5.70 -11.06 10.25
CA ARG A 129 -6.94 -11.24 9.52
C ARG A 129 -6.62 -11.76 8.11
N ASP A 130 -7.32 -12.79 7.68
CA ASP A 130 -7.26 -13.21 6.29
C ASP A 130 -7.94 -12.16 5.41
N VAL A 131 -7.31 -11.84 4.30
CA VAL A 131 -7.88 -10.90 3.32
C VAL A 131 -8.75 -11.68 2.34
N PRO A 132 -10.04 -11.32 2.20
CA PRO A 132 -10.89 -11.98 1.22
C PRO A 132 -10.32 -11.79 -0.19
N CYS A 133 -10.19 -12.88 -0.91
CA CYS A 133 -9.64 -12.90 -2.27
C CYS A 133 -10.60 -13.63 -3.21
N HIS A 134 -10.43 -13.41 -4.49
CA HIS A 134 -11.24 -14.03 -5.54
C HIS A 134 -10.35 -14.81 -6.50
N PRO A 135 -9.78 -15.95 -6.05
CA PRO A 135 -8.85 -16.72 -6.90
C PRO A 135 -9.49 -17.24 -8.18
N GLU A 136 -10.81 -17.35 -8.21
CA GLU A 136 -11.53 -17.77 -9.41
C GLU A 136 -11.42 -16.78 -10.57
N LEU A 137 -11.03 -15.54 -10.27
CA LEU A 137 -10.84 -14.50 -11.30
C LEU A 137 -9.42 -14.50 -11.87
N LEU A 138 -8.50 -15.27 -11.28
CA LEU A 138 -7.11 -15.27 -11.70
C LEU A 138 -6.86 -16.21 -12.87
N GLY A 139 -5.98 -15.82 -13.78
CA GLY A 139 -5.45 -16.71 -14.79
C GLY A 139 -4.68 -17.87 -14.16
N ALA A 140 -4.48 -18.95 -14.93
CA ALA A 140 -3.89 -20.18 -14.41
C ALA A 140 -2.47 -19.97 -13.84
N ALA A 141 -1.68 -19.10 -14.48
CA ALA A 141 -0.31 -18.82 -14.01
C ALA A 141 -0.33 -18.12 -12.65
N ALA A 142 -1.11 -17.05 -12.52
CA ALA A 142 -1.22 -16.28 -11.29
C ALA A 142 -1.79 -17.12 -10.14
N ARG A 143 -2.75 -18.00 -10.46
CA ARG A 143 -3.36 -18.87 -9.44
C ARG A 143 -2.35 -19.85 -8.84
N ARG A 144 -1.40 -20.35 -9.66
CA ARG A 144 -0.36 -21.28 -9.16
C ARG A 144 0.62 -20.62 -8.20
N SER A 145 0.80 -19.33 -8.31
CA SER A 145 1.75 -18.58 -7.45
C SER A 145 1.04 -17.66 -6.46
N MET A 146 -0.26 -17.78 -6.32
CA MET A 146 -1.03 -16.92 -5.44
C MET A 146 -0.60 -17.11 -3.98
N PRO A 147 -0.20 -16.05 -3.27
CA PRO A 147 0.13 -16.16 -1.85
C PRO A 147 -1.14 -16.14 -1.00
N ARG A 148 -1.03 -16.62 0.25
CA ARG A 148 -2.03 -16.34 1.28
C ARG A 148 -1.82 -14.90 1.74
N ILE A 149 -2.88 -14.11 1.80
CA ILE A 149 -2.78 -12.70 2.15
C ILE A 149 -3.40 -12.39 3.52
N UNK A 150 -2.51 -11.80 4.51
CA UNK A 150 -3.03 -11.49 5.79
C UNK A 150 -2.89 -10.01 6.04
N UNK A 151 -3.59 -9.25 6.96
CA UNK A 151 -3.50 -7.97 7.41
C UNK A 151 -3.30 -8.08 8.81
N UNK A 152 -2.31 -7.31 9.51
CA UNK A 152 -2.03 -7.17 10.82
C UNK A 152 -2.24 -5.78 11.20
N UNK A 153 -2.43 -5.43 12.18
CA UNK A 153 -2.48 -4.44 12.61
C UNK A 153 -1.73 -4.37 13.58
N PRO A 154 -0.47 -3.91 13.84
CA PRO A 154 0.34 -3.67 15.02
C PRO A 154 0.01 -2.33 15.67
N HIS A 155 0.21 -2.32 16.95
CA HIS A 155 0.03 -1.11 17.76
C HIS A 155 1.41 -0.70 18.31
N PRO A 156 1.86 0.53 18.11
CA PRO A 156 3.12 0.98 18.69
C PRO A 156 3.05 0.99 20.22
N PRO A 157 4.18 0.98 20.91
CA PRO A 157 4.17 1.06 22.36
C PRO A 157 3.48 2.36 22.79
N VAL A 158 2.69 2.26 23.84
CA VAL A 158 2.12 3.46 24.46
C VAL A 158 3.28 4.15 25.20
N LEU A 159 3.98 5.01 24.47
CA LEU A 159 4.94 5.88 25.13
C LEU A 159 4.17 6.77 26.10
N PRO A 160 4.55 6.82 27.36
CA PRO A 160 3.92 7.77 28.28
C PRO A 160 4.06 9.16 27.69
N ARG A 161 2.95 9.84 27.50
CA ARG A 161 2.99 11.24 27.06
C ARG A 161 3.86 12.01 28.04
N PRO A 162 4.86 12.76 27.57
CA PRO A 162 5.66 13.58 28.46
C PRO A 162 4.69 14.53 29.19
N ALA A 163 4.69 14.46 30.51
CA ALA A 163 3.86 15.33 31.33
C ALA A 163 4.27 16.78 31.04
N GLY A 164 3.37 17.56 30.46
CA GLY A 164 3.55 19.01 30.35
C GLY A 164 4.23 19.54 29.08
N GLY A 165 4.35 18.75 28.03
CA GLY A 165 4.84 19.29 26.74
C GLY A 165 3.79 20.16 26.06
N ARG A 166 3.98 21.48 26.06
CA ARG A 166 3.21 22.38 25.21
C ARG A 166 3.42 21.97 23.75
N ARG A 167 2.36 21.76 23.00
CA ARG A 167 2.46 21.58 21.56
C ARG A 167 3.24 22.78 20.98
N PRO A 168 4.23 22.57 20.13
CA PRO A 168 4.80 23.69 19.42
C PRO A 168 3.70 24.38 18.61
N ARG A 169 3.44 25.64 18.93
CA ARG A 169 2.55 26.49 18.12
C ARG A 169 3.26 26.82 16.81
N GLY A 170 3.19 25.90 15.88
CA GLY A 170 3.76 26.04 14.55
C GLY A 170 2.74 25.62 13.51
N SER A 171 1.55 26.21 13.56
CA SER A 171 0.70 26.17 12.38
C SER A 171 1.29 27.16 11.39
N VAL A 172 2.07 26.66 10.45
CA VAL A 172 2.43 27.48 9.28
C VAL A 172 1.12 27.72 8.55
N ARG A 173 0.61 28.93 8.70
CA ARG A 173 -0.54 29.39 7.95
C ARG A 173 -0.10 29.45 6.49
N PRO A 174 -0.78 28.77 5.57
CA PRO A 174 -0.41 28.91 4.17
C PRO A 174 -0.55 30.37 3.76
N PRO A 175 0.34 30.87 2.89
CA PRO A 175 0.22 32.24 2.42
C PRO A 175 -1.12 32.46 1.72
N PRO A 176 -1.69 33.65 1.81
CA PRO A 176 -2.95 33.94 1.14
C PRO A 176 -2.81 33.73 -0.38
N LEU A 177 -3.78 33.04 -0.95
CA LEU A 177 -3.83 32.85 -2.39
C LEU A 177 -4.05 34.22 -3.06
N HIS A 178 -3.18 34.57 -3.99
CA HIS A 178 -3.37 35.76 -4.77
C HIS A 178 -4.65 35.63 -5.60
N PRO A 179 -5.47 36.66 -5.69
CA PRO A 179 -6.63 36.63 -6.57
C PRO A 179 -6.18 36.48 -8.03
N PRO A 180 -6.97 35.81 -8.86
CA PRO A 180 -6.63 35.67 -10.27
C PRO A 180 -6.60 37.05 -10.93
N PRO A 181 -5.79 37.25 -11.97
CA PRO A 181 -5.76 38.50 -12.71
C PRO A 181 -7.11 38.78 -13.35
N PRO A 182 -7.49 40.06 -13.53
CA PRO A 182 -8.75 40.39 -14.19
C PRO A 182 -8.73 39.96 -15.65
N VAL A 183 -9.89 39.50 -16.13
CA VAL A 183 -10.09 39.06 -17.50
C VAL A 183 -10.18 40.26 -18.43
#